data_6725b7fccfa44824f69ee753f557bd77
#
_entry.id   6725b7fccfa44824f69ee753f557bd77
#
_cell.length_a   1.000
_cell.length_b   1.000
_cell.length_c   1.000
_cell.angle_alpha   90.00
_cell.angle_beta   90.00
_cell.angle_gamma   90.00
#
_symmetry.space_group_name_H-M   'P 1'
#
loop_
_entity.id
_entity.type
_entity.pdbx_description
1 polymer ?
#
loop_
_entity_poly.entity_id
_entity_poly.type
_entity_poly.pdbx_seq_one_letter_code
_entity_poly.pdbx_strand_id
1 'polypeptide(L)' 'MKSLKGSQTEKNIVAAWIGESQARNKYTYWASKAKDEGYIQMQLAFLETADQEKEHAKRLFKFLEGGEVTQSITA' A
#
# COMPACT_ATOMS: atom_id res chain seq x y z
N MET A 1 4.30 -23.25 8.43
CA MET A 1 5.03 -22.31 7.56
C MET A 1 6.27 -21.81 8.27
N LYS A 2 7.39 -21.75 7.55
CA LYS A 2 8.61 -21.24 8.16
C LYS A 2 8.47 -19.76 8.47
N SER A 3 9.01 -19.34 9.62
CA SER A 3 9.05 -17.94 9.98
C SER A 3 9.97 -17.17 9.04
N LEU A 4 9.51 -16.01 8.58
CA LEU A 4 10.33 -15.11 7.77
C LEU A 4 11.13 -14.14 8.63
N LYS A 5 10.93 -14.18 9.94
CA LYS A 5 11.50 -13.20 10.86
C LYS A 5 13.02 -13.15 10.77
N GLY A 6 13.55 -11.94 10.57
CA GLY A 6 14.98 -11.71 10.45
C GLY A 6 15.59 -12.05 9.10
N SER A 7 14.81 -12.60 8.16
CA SER A 7 15.32 -13.00 6.84
C SER A 7 15.42 -11.82 5.88
N GLN A 8 16.22 -12.01 4.82
CA GLN A 8 16.27 -11.03 3.73
C GLN A 8 14.92 -10.89 3.04
N THR A 9 14.18 -12.00 2.94
CA THR A 9 12.83 -11.99 2.37
C THR A 9 11.91 -11.09 3.17
N GLU A 10 11.96 -11.16 4.51
CA GLU A 10 11.19 -10.27 5.36
C GLU A 10 11.52 -8.81 5.08
N LYS A 11 12.82 -8.47 5.03
CA LYS A 11 13.27 -7.11 4.76
C LYS A 11 12.77 -6.61 3.42
N ASN A 12 12.79 -7.46 2.40
CA ASN A 12 12.32 -7.12 1.06
C ASN A 12 10.80 -6.88 1.04
N ILE A 13 10.05 -7.70 1.77
CA ILE A 13 8.59 -7.55 1.87
C ILE A 13 8.24 -6.26 2.61
N VAL A 14 8.95 -5.94 3.68
CA VAL A 14 8.73 -4.68 4.42
C VAL A 14 9.00 -3.48 3.51
N ALA A 15 10.10 -3.51 2.77
CA ALA A 15 10.44 -2.42 1.85
C ALA A 15 9.36 -2.26 0.77
N ALA A 16 8.87 -3.37 0.21
CA ALA A 16 7.80 -3.35 -0.79
C ALA A 16 6.50 -2.80 -0.19
N TRP A 17 6.15 -3.22 1.02
CA TRP A 17 4.95 -2.73 1.71
C TRP A 17 5.00 -1.22 1.93
N ILE A 18 6.15 -0.70 2.36
CA ILE A 18 6.35 0.74 2.55
C ILE A 18 6.21 1.47 1.21
N GLY A 19 6.85 0.95 0.15
CA GLY A 19 6.77 1.56 -1.18
C GLY A 19 5.35 1.62 -1.72
N GLU A 20 4.59 0.52 -1.60
CA GLU A 20 3.20 0.46 -2.04
C GLU A 20 2.31 1.43 -1.23
N SER A 21 2.57 1.53 0.08
CA SER A 21 1.82 2.44 0.95
C SER A 21 2.09 3.90 0.61
N GLN A 22 3.35 4.25 0.32
CA GLN A 22 3.72 5.59 -0.13
C GLN A 22 3.08 5.92 -1.48
N ALA A 23 3.08 4.98 -2.41
CA ALA A 23 2.45 5.16 -3.71
C ALA A 23 0.95 5.42 -3.56
N ARG A 24 0.27 4.65 -2.69
CA ARG A 24 -1.15 4.86 -2.41
C ARG A 24 -1.42 6.29 -1.93
N ASN A 25 -0.61 6.78 -0.99
CA ASN A 25 -0.76 8.14 -0.46
C ASN A 25 -0.55 9.18 -1.56
N LYS A 26 0.44 9.00 -2.40
CA LYS A 26 0.73 9.88 -3.53
C LYS A 26 -0.47 9.98 -4.47
N TYR A 27 -1.03 8.84 -4.87
CA TYR A 27 -2.18 8.82 -5.77
C TYR A 27 -3.43 9.43 -5.13
N THR A 28 -3.61 9.28 -3.83
CA THR A 28 -4.69 9.92 -3.10
C THR A 28 -4.57 11.45 -3.15
N TYR A 29 -3.36 11.98 -2.94
CA TYR A 29 -3.10 13.41 -3.05
C TYR A 29 -3.33 13.91 -4.47
N TRP A 30 -2.85 13.18 -5.47
CA TRP A 30 -3.05 13.56 -6.87
C TRP A 30 -4.52 13.55 -7.26
N ALA A 31 -5.30 12.60 -6.74
CA ALA A 31 -6.75 12.57 -6.95
C ALA A 31 -7.41 13.83 -6.39
N SER A 32 -7.03 14.22 -5.19
CA SER A 32 -7.54 15.43 -4.55
C SER A 32 -7.21 16.69 -5.36
N LYS A 33 -5.96 16.76 -5.86
CA LYS A 33 -5.53 17.87 -6.71
C LYS A 33 -6.32 17.93 -8.02
N ALA A 34 -6.50 16.77 -8.66
CA ALA A 34 -7.27 16.68 -9.89
C ALA A 34 -8.72 17.12 -9.68
N LYS A 35 -9.32 16.73 -8.56
CA LYS A 35 -10.67 17.16 -8.20
C LYS A 35 -10.75 18.66 -8.09
N ASP A 36 -9.81 19.29 -7.37
CA ASP A 36 -9.79 20.72 -7.16
C ASP A 36 -9.64 21.50 -8.47
N GLU A 37 -8.93 20.93 -9.43
CA GLU A 37 -8.73 21.52 -10.75
C GLU A 37 -9.82 21.14 -11.75
N GLY A 38 -10.80 20.36 -11.37
CA GLY A 38 -11.94 19.97 -12.22
C GLY A 38 -11.69 18.81 -13.16
N TYR A 39 -10.58 18.08 -12.99
CA TYR A 39 -10.24 16.94 -13.81
C TYR A 39 -10.83 15.64 -13.25
N ILE A 40 -12.14 15.46 -13.41
CA ILE A 40 -12.88 14.39 -12.74
C ILE A 40 -12.41 12.99 -13.19
N GLN A 41 -12.14 12.79 -14.48
CA GLN A 41 -11.68 11.48 -14.94
C GLN A 41 -10.30 11.13 -14.42
N MET A 42 -9.41 12.12 -14.31
CA MET A 42 -8.10 11.93 -13.71
C MET A 42 -8.22 11.62 -12.23
N GLN A 43 -9.12 12.30 -11.53
CA GLN A 43 -9.41 11.99 -10.12
C GLN A 43 -9.80 10.53 -9.95
N LEU A 44 -10.75 10.06 -10.76
CA LEU A 44 -11.23 8.68 -10.67
C LEU A 44 -10.12 7.67 -10.99
N ALA A 45 -9.28 7.95 -11.97
CA ALA A 45 -8.15 7.09 -12.33
C ALA A 45 -7.14 7.00 -11.18
N PHE A 46 -6.82 8.12 -10.55
CA PHE A 46 -5.91 8.14 -9.40
C PHE A 46 -6.48 7.40 -8.19
N LEU A 47 -7.79 7.54 -7.93
CA LEU A 47 -8.44 6.82 -6.82
C LEU A 47 -8.43 5.31 -7.07
N GLU A 48 -8.67 4.88 -8.29
CA GLU A 48 -8.62 3.46 -8.67
C GLU A 48 -7.20 2.92 -8.46
N THR A 49 -6.19 3.65 -8.89
CA THR A 49 -4.79 3.26 -8.71
C THR A 49 -4.43 3.20 -7.22
N ALA A 50 -4.87 4.18 -6.43
CA ALA A 50 -4.64 4.17 -4.99
C ALA A 50 -5.27 2.95 -4.33
N ASP A 51 -6.44 2.54 -4.78
CA ASP A 51 -7.13 1.36 -4.26
C ASP A 51 -6.38 0.08 -4.59
N GLN A 52 -5.83 -0.03 -5.81
CA GLN A 52 -4.99 -1.16 -6.22
C GLN A 52 -3.72 -1.24 -5.37
N GLU A 53 -3.07 -0.10 -5.10
CA GLU A 53 -1.88 -0.06 -4.25
C GLU A 53 -2.19 -0.49 -2.81
N LYS A 54 -3.37 -0.13 -2.31
CA LYS A 54 -3.84 -0.56 -1.00
C LYS A 54 -3.96 -2.09 -0.93
N GLU A 55 -4.50 -2.71 -1.98
CA GLU A 55 -4.65 -4.16 -2.03
C GLU A 55 -3.29 -4.86 -2.12
N HIS A 56 -2.33 -4.30 -2.86
CA HIS A 56 -0.97 -4.82 -2.91
C HIS A 56 -0.30 -4.76 -1.53
N ALA A 57 -0.41 -3.63 -0.85
CA ALA A 57 0.15 -3.47 0.48
C ALA A 57 -0.47 -4.46 1.48
N LYS A 58 -1.76 -4.68 1.38
CA LYS A 58 -2.47 -5.64 2.23
C LYS A 58 -1.97 -7.07 2.01
N ARG A 59 -1.72 -7.46 0.77
CA ARG A 59 -1.16 -8.79 0.47
C ARG A 59 0.24 -8.96 1.04
N LEU A 60 1.09 -7.96 0.88
CA LEU A 60 2.44 -7.97 1.43
C LEU A 60 2.41 -8.07 2.96
N PHE A 61 1.52 -7.31 3.58
CA PHE A 61 1.34 -7.34 5.03
C PHE A 61 0.97 -8.74 5.53
N LYS A 62 0.11 -9.44 4.82
CA LYS A 62 -0.28 -10.80 5.17
C LYS A 62 0.90 -11.77 5.16
N PHE A 63 1.85 -11.59 4.24
CA PHE A 63 3.06 -12.41 4.23
C PHE A 63 3.92 -12.18 5.48
N LEU A 64 4.00 -10.92 5.93
CA LEU A 64 4.80 -10.58 7.11
C LEU A 64 4.23 -11.19 8.39
N GLU A 65 2.91 -11.22 8.51
CA GLU A 65 2.23 -11.62 9.74
C GLU A 65 1.58 -12.99 9.64
N GLY A 66 1.95 -13.78 8.62
CA GLY A 66 1.37 -15.11 8.45
C GLY A 66 -0.13 -15.08 8.15
N GLY A 67 -0.61 -13.96 7.61
CA GLY A 67 -2.03 -13.77 7.30
C GLY A 67 -2.82 -13.05 8.39
N GLU A 68 -2.19 -12.75 9.52
CA GLU A 68 -2.86 -12.05 10.61
C GLU A 68 -2.47 -10.57 10.60
N VAL A 69 -3.45 -9.72 10.91
CA VAL A 69 -3.22 -8.29 11.01
C VAL A 69 -2.87 -7.96 12.46
N THR A 70 -1.69 -7.38 12.68
CA THR A 70 -1.27 -6.95 14.00
C THR A 70 -1.24 -5.43 14.08
N GLN A 71 -1.46 -4.90 15.28
CA GLN A 71 -1.49 -3.46 15.49
C GLN A 71 -0.11 -2.82 15.35
N SER A 72 0.95 -3.58 15.59
CA SER A 72 2.31 -3.05 15.55
C SER A 72 2.72 -2.54 14.17
N ILE A 73 2.10 -3.04 13.10
CA ILE A 73 2.41 -2.64 11.73
C ILE A 73 1.39 -1.63 11.19
N THR A 74 0.16 -1.68 11.70
CA THR A 74 -0.91 -0.79 11.23
C THR A 74 -0.89 0.60 11.87
N ALA A 75 -0.09 0.77 12.88
CA ALA A 75 0.01 2.05 13.59
C ALA A 75 0.62 3.18 12.74
#